data_dff1ac3ea16f9ed5b5925ad4b909866e
#
_entry.id   dff1ac3ea16f9ed5b5925ad4b909866e
#
_cell.length_a   1.000
_cell.length_b   1.000
_cell.length_c   1.000
_cell.angle_alpha   90.00
_cell.angle_beta   90.00
_cell.angle_gamma   90.00
#
_symmetry.space_group_name_H-M   'P 1'
#
loop_
_entity.id
_entity.type
_entity.pdbx_description
1 polymer ?
#
loop_
_entity_poly.entity_id
_entity_poly.type
_entity_poly.pdbx_seq_one_letter_code
_entity_poly.pdbx_strand_id
1 'polypeptide(L)'
;MNYAPFPRFSLPLLAVTLSAFLTGCGDKDEKAGANHDGAHNHGGAHKHEHRAPHGGTAIVLGKEAFHLELVRTAEAGLLTCYILDGHMESFIRIPAPHLIIETTVSNLTQTLELLPVANAATGEKNGDTSQFEARAAWLKTTTNFTGKVFGITIKGTTFTDVNFRFPEGNE
;
A
#
# COMPACT_ATOMS: atom_id res chain seq x y z
N MET A 1 -42.23 15.25 -29.76
CA MET A 1 -41.83 14.82 -28.40
C MET A 1 -42.43 13.47 -28.17
N ASN A 2 -41.71 12.39 -28.37
CA ASN A 2 -42.20 11.03 -28.18
C ASN A 2 -41.35 10.39 -27.08
N TYR A 3 -42.01 10.11 -25.95
CA TYR A 3 -41.41 9.37 -24.84
C TYR A 3 -41.66 7.87 -25.11
N ALA A 4 -40.57 7.09 -25.17
CA ALA A 4 -40.60 5.63 -25.21
C ALA A 4 -40.59 5.08 -23.76
N PRO A 5 -41.40 4.03 -23.46
CA PRO A 5 -41.47 3.45 -22.13
C PRO A 5 -40.33 2.43 -21.90
N PHE A 6 -39.75 2.44 -20.70
CA PHE A 6 -38.73 1.49 -20.25
C PHE A 6 -39.35 0.11 -19.92
N PRO A 7 -38.68 -1.01 -20.26
CA PRO A 7 -39.12 -2.33 -19.85
C PRO A 7 -38.82 -2.59 -18.35
N ARG A 8 -39.84 -3.10 -17.66
CA ARG A 8 -39.75 -3.61 -16.29
C ARG A 8 -39.17 -5.03 -16.33
N PHE A 9 -37.96 -5.21 -15.77
CA PHE A 9 -37.42 -6.53 -15.51
C PHE A 9 -37.92 -7.05 -14.17
N SER A 10 -38.62 -8.20 -14.25
CA SER A 10 -39.11 -8.99 -13.12
C SER A 10 -37.99 -9.87 -12.59
N LEU A 11 -37.63 -9.78 -11.31
CA LEU A 11 -36.70 -10.67 -10.62
C LEU A 11 -37.44 -11.96 -10.20
N PRO A 12 -36.89 -13.15 -10.43
CA PRO A 12 -37.36 -14.37 -9.78
C PRO A 12 -36.74 -14.51 -8.38
N LEU A 13 -37.59 -14.81 -7.44
CA LEU A 13 -37.29 -15.11 -6.03
C LEU A 13 -36.68 -16.52 -5.96
N LEU A 14 -35.40 -16.62 -5.59
CA LEU A 14 -34.72 -17.92 -5.38
C LEU A 14 -34.81 -18.27 -3.88
N ALA A 15 -35.56 -19.31 -3.56
CA ALA A 15 -35.65 -19.87 -2.20
C ALA A 15 -34.40 -20.72 -1.92
N VAL A 16 -33.66 -20.36 -0.87
CA VAL A 16 -32.54 -21.16 -0.35
C VAL A 16 -33.03 -22.00 0.82
N THR A 17 -32.99 -23.32 0.65
CA THR A 17 -33.30 -24.31 1.67
C THR A 17 -32.11 -24.49 2.61
N LEU A 18 -32.37 -24.31 3.90
CA LEU A 18 -31.47 -24.52 5.03
C LEU A 18 -31.40 -26.02 5.36
N SER A 19 -30.27 -26.68 5.14
CA SER A 19 -30.02 -28.05 5.62
C SER A 19 -29.13 -28.01 6.85
N ALA A 20 -29.72 -28.36 7.99
CA ALA A 20 -29.02 -28.60 9.25
C ALA A 20 -28.45 -30.03 9.26
N PHE A 21 -27.13 -30.17 9.54
CA PHE A 21 -26.55 -31.43 9.99
C PHE A 21 -26.03 -31.27 11.42
N LEU A 22 -26.69 -31.97 12.30
CA LEU A 22 -26.29 -32.28 13.67
C LEU A 22 -25.59 -33.63 13.67
N THR A 23 -24.67 -33.75 14.63
CA THR A 23 -24.17 -34.93 15.31
C THR A 23 -22.72 -35.31 15.07
N GLY A 24 -22.04 -35.39 16.22
CA GLY A 24 -20.98 -36.33 16.53
C GLY A 24 -20.17 -35.96 17.76
N CYS A 25 -20.71 -36.25 18.99
CA CYS A 25 -19.89 -36.37 20.19
C CYS A 25 -19.05 -37.65 20.12
N GLY A 26 -17.78 -37.55 20.57
CA GLY A 26 -16.91 -38.70 20.82
C GLY A 26 -15.90 -38.36 21.91
N ASP A 27 -16.22 -38.76 23.15
CA ASP A 27 -15.34 -38.77 24.33
C ASP A 27 -14.31 -39.88 24.25
N LYS A 28 -13.21 -39.65 25.04
CA LYS A 28 -12.21 -40.54 25.65
C LYS A 28 -10.85 -40.57 24.95
N ASP A 29 -9.70 -40.42 25.62
CA ASP A 29 -9.26 -40.83 26.96
C ASP A 29 -7.99 -40.04 27.34
N GLU A 30 -7.83 -39.85 28.64
CA GLU A 30 -6.63 -39.37 29.32
C GLU A 30 -5.39 -40.24 29.05
N LYS A 31 -4.23 -39.57 28.83
CA LYS A 31 -2.97 -40.09 29.39
C LYS A 31 -2.02 -38.95 29.70
N ALA A 32 -1.68 -38.86 30.95
CA ALA A 32 -0.66 -38.01 31.53
C ALA A 32 0.75 -38.33 31.02
N GLY A 33 1.59 -37.33 30.99
CA GLY A 33 3.04 -37.47 31.18
C GLY A 33 3.91 -37.00 30.02
N ALA A 34 4.50 -35.85 30.14
CA ALA A 34 5.94 -35.63 30.09
C ALA A 34 6.22 -34.12 29.98
N ASN A 35 6.90 -33.61 30.98
CA ASN A 35 7.54 -32.30 30.97
C ASN A 35 8.40 -32.16 29.70
N HIS A 36 8.12 -31.13 28.91
CA HIS A 36 9.04 -30.62 27.90
C HIS A 36 9.25 -29.14 28.20
N ASP A 37 10.21 -28.86 29.10
CA ASP A 37 10.86 -27.58 29.19
C ASP A 37 11.63 -27.36 27.87
N GLY A 38 10.92 -26.98 26.83
CA GLY A 38 11.45 -26.47 25.61
C GLY A 38 11.41 -24.94 25.70
N ALA A 39 12.50 -24.31 26.11
CA ALA A 39 12.71 -22.89 25.96
C ALA A 39 12.64 -22.58 24.44
N HIS A 40 11.45 -22.24 23.96
CA HIS A 40 11.28 -21.69 22.62
C HIS A 40 11.87 -20.28 22.61
N ASN A 41 13.15 -20.22 22.24
CA ASN A 41 13.83 -18.99 21.94
C ASN A 41 13.21 -18.43 20.62
N HIS A 42 12.10 -17.69 20.73
CA HIS A 42 11.48 -16.95 19.62
C HIS A 42 12.21 -15.63 19.40
N GLY A 43 13.54 -15.66 19.28
CA GLY A 43 14.39 -14.52 18.93
C GLY A 43 14.71 -14.46 17.43
N GLY A 44 13.87 -15.03 16.57
CA GLY A 44 13.92 -14.79 15.15
C GLY A 44 13.11 -13.54 14.82
N ALA A 45 13.74 -12.42 14.52
CA ALA A 45 13.10 -11.35 13.80
C ALA A 45 12.61 -11.98 12.47
N HIS A 46 11.32 -12.27 12.39
CA HIS A 46 10.71 -12.66 11.13
C HIS A 46 10.83 -11.44 10.21
N LYS A 47 11.77 -11.48 9.29
CA LYS A 47 11.82 -10.56 8.17
C LYS A 47 10.56 -10.83 7.36
N HIS A 48 9.52 -10.05 7.60
CA HIS A 48 8.34 -10.09 6.76
C HIS A 48 8.75 -9.45 5.43
N GLU A 49 8.75 -10.25 4.36
CA GLU A 49 8.97 -9.74 3.02
C GLU A 49 7.73 -8.97 2.57
N HIS A 50 7.78 -7.65 2.69
CA HIS A 50 6.70 -6.77 2.23
C HIS A 50 6.77 -6.65 0.70
N ARG A 51 5.77 -7.21 0.03
CA ARG A 51 5.71 -7.14 -1.43
C ARG A 51 4.93 -5.90 -1.85
N ALA A 52 5.60 -4.98 -2.52
CA ALA A 52 4.99 -3.78 -3.09
C ALA A 52 3.87 -4.14 -4.10
N PRO A 53 2.63 -3.67 -3.92
CA PRO A 53 1.46 -4.05 -4.73
C PRO A 53 1.62 -3.82 -6.23
N HIS A 54 2.34 -2.78 -6.63
CA HIS A 54 2.61 -2.43 -8.04
C HIS A 54 4.00 -2.85 -8.51
N GLY A 55 4.77 -3.59 -7.67
CA GLY A 55 6.14 -3.98 -7.97
C GLY A 55 7.12 -2.81 -7.99
N GLY A 56 6.78 -1.73 -7.30
CA GLY A 56 7.62 -0.54 -7.14
C GLY A 56 8.65 -0.67 -6.02
N THR A 57 9.31 0.44 -5.73
CA THR A 57 10.29 0.56 -4.65
C THR A 57 9.59 0.85 -3.33
N ALA A 58 9.75 -0.01 -2.34
CA ALA A 58 9.25 0.20 -1.00
C ALA A 58 10.16 1.14 -0.19
N ILE A 59 9.57 2.12 0.48
CA ILE A 59 10.24 3.02 1.41
C ILE A 59 9.55 2.91 2.75
N VAL A 60 10.28 2.44 3.73
CA VAL A 60 9.79 2.25 5.11
C VAL A 60 9.72 3.59 5.83
N LEU A 61 8.60 3.85 6.48
CA LEU A 61 8.38 5.00 7.34
C LEU A 61 8.32 4.57 8.81
N GLY A 62 9.22 5.13 9.61
CA GLY A 62 9.35 4.78 11.02
C GLY A 62 9.86 3.35 11.22
N LYS A 63 9.27 2.63 12.16
CA LYS A 63 9.54 1.20 12.40
C LYS A 63 8.44 0.37 11.71
N GLU A 64 8.44 0.37 10.37
CA GLU A 64 7.43 -0.34 9.56
C GLU A 64 5.98 0.10 9.86
N ALA A 65 5.78 1.36 10.33
CA ALA A 65 4.44 1.86 10.63
C ALA A 65 3.61 2.10 9.36
N PHE A 66 4.27 2.59 8.31
CA PHE A 66 3.72 2.81 6.98
C PHE A 66 4.81 2.62 5.93
N HIS A 67 4.39 2.49 4.67
CA HIS A 67 5.28 2.42 3.52
C HIS A 67 4.86 3.43 2.45
N LEU A 68 5.85 3.90 1.69
CA LEU A 68 5.61 4.50 0.39
C LEU A 68 6.07 3.50 -0.68
N GLU A 69 5.27 3.33 -1.71
CA GLU A 69 5.69 2.60 -2.90
C GLU A 69 5.91 3.59 -4.04
N LEU A 70 7.12 3.64 -4.58
CA LEU A 70 7.46 4.46 -5.74
C LEU A 70 7.48 3.62 -7.01
N VAL A 71 6.63 3.98 -7.96
CA VAL A 71 6.54 3.33 -9.27
C VAL A 71 6.94 4.30 -10.36
N ARG A 72 7.99 3.95 -11.12
CA ARG A 72 8.44 4.74 -12.27
C ARG A 72 7.89 4.19 -13.57
N THR A 73 7.22 5.05 -14.35
CA THR A 73 6.79 4.75 -15.72
C THR A 73 7.67 5.52 -16.71
N ALA A 74 8.66 4.81 -17.27
CA ALA A 74 9.70 5.41 -18.10
C ALA A 74 9.15 6.14 -19.32
N GLU A 75 8.24 5.54 -20.08
CA GLU A 75 7.66 6.10 -21.31
C GLU A 75 6.99 7.44 -21.06
N ALA A 76 6.33 7.56 -19.90
CA ALA A 76 5.64 8.77 -19.50
C ALA A 76 6.54 9.80 -18.78
N GLY A 77 7.73 9.38 -18.31
CA GLY A 77 8.56 10.18 -17.41
C GLY A 77 7.83 10.50 -16.11
N LEU A 78 7.11 9.51 -15.59
CA LEU A 78 6.21 9.63 -14.44
C LEU A 78 6.79 8.89 -13.24
N LEU A 79 6.68 9.47 -12.06
CA LEU A 79 6.88 8.84 -10.77
C LEU A 79 5.56 8.89 -10.01
N THR A 80 5.01 7.72 -9.68
CA THR A 80 3.82 7.59 -8.85
C THR A 80 4.23 7.12 -7.46
N CYS A 81 3.70 7.76 -6.42
CA CYS A 81 3.88 7.39 -5.02
C CYS A 81 2.55 6.93 -4.46
N TYR A 82 2.51 5.71 -3.93
CA TYR A 82 1.37 5.18 -3.19
C TYR A 82 1.70 5.15 -1.70
N ILE A 83 0.70 5.45 -0.86
CA ILE A 83 0.83 5.40 0.61
C ILE A 83 0.13 4.15 1.10
N LEU A 84 0.85 3.33 1.87
CA LEU A 84 0.43 2.02 2.31
C LEU A 84 0.57 1.86 3.83
N ASP A 85 -0.18 0.92 4.39
CA ASP A 85 -0.02 0.52 5.79
C ASP A 85 1.31 -0.24 6.02
N GLY A 86 1.56 -0.64 7.27
CA GLY A 86 2.79 -1.32 7.65
C GLY A 86 3.00 -2.69 6.99
N HIS A 87 1.96 -3.33 6.47
CA HIS A 87 2.04 -4.62 5.78
C HIS A 87 1.97 -4.50 4.25
N MET A 88 1.86 -3.27 3.72
CA MET A 88 1.67 -2.96 2.30
C MET A 88 0.40 -3.61 1.69
N GLU A 89 -0.62 -3.87 2.51
CA GLU A 89 -1.86 -4.52 2.09
C GLU A 89 -2.99 -3.51 1.84
N SER A 90 -2.94 -2.35 2.51
CA SER A 90 -4.01 -1.35 2.46
C SER A 90 -3.49 0.03 2.08
N PHE A 91 -4.15 0.68 1.13
CA PHE A 91 -3.86 2.07 0.77
C PHE A 91 -4.39 3.04 1.83
N ILE A 92 -3.55 4.00 2.22
CA ILE A 92 -3.84 4.98 3.27
C ILE A 92 -4.02 6.35 2.63
N ARG A 93 -5.22 6.93 2.72
CA ARG A 93 -5.51 8.27 2.22
C ARG A 93 -5.04 9.33 3.20
N ILE A 94 -4.49 10.39 2.67
CA ILE A 94 -4.05 11.56 3.45
C ILE A 94 -4.57 12.86 2.80
N PRO A 95 -4.74 13.92 3.60
CA PRO A 95 -5.21 15.22 3.10
C PRO A 95 -4.08 16.13 2.61
N ALA A 96 -2.92 15.58 2.24
CA ALA A 96 -1.79 16.38 1.81
C ALA A 96 -2.06 17.04 0.45
N PRO A 97 -1.75 18.33 0.25
CA PRO A 97 -1.88 19.02 -1.03
C PRO A 97 -0.80 18.60 -2.02
N HIS A 98 0.34 18.13 -1.55
CA HIS A 98 1.46 17.60 -2.33
C HIS A 98 2.40 16.81 -1.42
N LEU A 99 3.29 16.04 -2.04
CA LEU A 99 4.47 15.45 -1.41
C LEU A 99 5.73 16.02 -2.06
N ILE A 100 6.75 16.32 -1.25
CA ILE A 100 8.04 16.82 -1.74
C ILE A 100 9.09 15.73 -1.59
N ILE A 101 9.72 15.38 -2.71
CA ILE A 101 10.87 14.47 -2.75
C ILE A 101 12.05 15.23 -3.35
N GLU A 102 13.13 15.37 -2.60
CA GLU A 102 14.41 15.78 -3.14
C GLU A 102 15.07 14.58 -3.80
N THR A 103 15.56 14.72 -5.02
CA THR A 103 16.23 13.64 -5.75
C THR A 103 17.60 14.08 -6.22
N THR A 104 18.57 13.16 -6.17
CA THR A 104 19.92 13.38 -6.70
C THR A 104 20.21 12.37 -7.81
N VAL A 105 20.42 12.90 -9.01
CA VAL A 105 20.76 12.17 -10.25
C VAL A 105 22.10 12.67 -10.74
N SER A 106 23.10 11.81 -10.90
CA SER A 106 24.42 12.18 -11.40
C SER A 106 25.02 13.42 -10.73
N ASN A 107 24.90 13.53 -9.40
CA ASN A 107 25.33 14.66 -8.55
C ASN A 107 24.52 15.96 -8.75
N LEU A 108 23.42 15.91 -9.46
CA LEU A 108 22.48 17.02 -9.58
C LEU A 108 21.30 16.81 -8.66
N THR A 109 21.14 17.70 -7.68
CA THR A 109 20.00 17.66 -6.77
C THR A 109 18.87 18.51 -7.33
N GLN A 110 17.65 17.96 -7.32
CA GLN A 110 16.43 18.61 -7.77
C GLN A 110 15.22 18.17 -6.95
N THR A 111 14.21 18.99 -6.94
CA THR A 111 12.97 18.74 -6.21
C THR A 111 11.90 18.20 -7.14
N LEU A 112 11.23 17.14 -6.75
CA LEU A 112 9.98 16.66 -7.34
C LEU A 112 8.84 17.02 -6.41
N GLU A 113 7.88 17.76 -6.92
CA GLU A 113 6.59 17.98 -6.29
C GLU A 113 5.58 16.97 -6.85
N LEU A 114 5.14 16.03 -6.03
CA LEU A 114 4.13 15.05 -6.41
C LEU A 114 2.76 15.59 -6.01
N LEU A 115 1.86 15.70 -6.98
CA LEU A 115 0.51 16.20 -6.80
C LEU A 115 -0.47 15.05 -6.54
N PRO A 116 -1.54 15.29 -5.75
CA PRO A 116 -2.53 14.28 -5.44
C PRO A 116 -3.32 13.86 -6.68
N VAL A 117 -3.60 12.57 -6.79
CA VAL A 117 -4.37 11.99 -7.89
C VAL A 117 -5.76 11.60 -7.38
N ALA A 118 -6.80 12.08 -8.07
CA ALA A 118 -8.17 11.67 -7.81
C ALA A 118 -8.49 10.35 -8.54
N ASN A 119 -9.21 9.46 -7.86
CA ASN A 119 -9.68 8.20 -8.43
C ASN A 119 -11.16 8.00 -8.14
N ALA A 120 -12.00 8.19 -9.13
CA ALA A 120 -13.45 8.07 -8.98
C ALA A 120 -13.93 6.64 -8.63
N ALA A 121 -13.18 5.62 -9.04
CA ALA A 121 -13.52 4.23 -8.75
C ALA A 121 -13.38 3.88 -7.26
N THR A 122 -12.42 4.52 -6.59
CA THR A 122 -12.20 4.37 -5.14
C THR A 122 -12.81 5.50 -4.32
N GLY A 123 -13.35 6.54 -4.98
CA GLY A 123 -13.87 7.75 -4.34
C GLY A 123 -12.80 8.68 -3.80
N GLU A 124 -11.55 8.54 -4.25
CA GLU A 124 -10.45 9.41 -3.87
C GLU A 124 -10.52 10.75 -4.63
N LYS A 125 -10.10 11.81 -3.97
CA LYS A 125 -10.10 13.18 -4.50
C LYS A 125 -8.89 13.96 -3.97
N ASN A 126 -8.61 15.12 -4.56
CA ASN A 126 -7.59 16.02 -4.04
C ASN A 126 -7.89 16.37 -2.58
N GLY A 127 -6.91 16.19 -1.69
CA GLY A 127 -7.06 16.33 -0.25
C GLY A 127 -7.67 15.10 0.48
N ASP A 128 -7.86 13.98 -0.22
CA ASP A 128 -8.24 12.69 0.34
C ASP A 128 -7.84 11.57 -0.64
N THR A 129 -6.55 11.30 -0.75
CA THR A 129 -5.98 10.31 -1.68
C THR A 129 -4.78 9.58 -1.10
N SER A 130 -4.56 8.37 -1.56
CA SER A 130 -3.38 7.55 -1.29
C SER A 130 -2.34 7.61 -2.41
N GLN A 131 -2.63 8.32 -3.52
CA GLN A 131 -1.78 8.35 -4.71
C GLN A 131 -1.35 9.77 -5.05
N PHE A 132 -0.05 9.93 -5.32
CA PHE A 132 0.57 11.20 -5.72
C PHE A 132 1.48 10.98 -6.93
N GLU A 133 1.56 11.96 -7.83
CA GLU A 133 2.32 11.84 -9.07
C GLU A 133 3.16 13.09 -9.38
N ALA A 134 4.36 12.85 -9.92
CA ALA A 134 5.20 13.88 -10.53
C ALA A 134 5.70 13.45 -11.92
N ARG A 135 5.93 14.42 -12.80
CA ARG A 135 6.54 14.20 -14.12
C ARG A 135 7.85 14.94 -14.24
N ALA A 136 8.87 14.23 -14.74
CA ALA A 136 10.14 14.84 -15.05
C ALA A 136 10.80 14.15 -16.25
N ALA A 137 11.45 14.92 -17.12
CA ALA A 137 12.05 14.39 -18.35
C ALA A 137 13.13 13.33 -18.05
N TRP A 138 13.92 13.53 -17.00
CA TRP A 138 14.98 12.61 -16.59
C TRP A 138 14.47 11.24 -16.14
N LEU A 139 13.25 11.15 -15.65
CA LEU A 139 12.61 9.86 -15.30
C LEU A 139 12.45 8.92 -16.49
N LYS A 140 12.53 9.43 -17.74
CA LYS A 140 12.46 8.58 -18.93
C LYS A 140 13.69 7.68 -19.08
N THR A 141 14.85 8.19 -18.69
CA THR A 141 16.14 7.55 -18.96
C THR A 141 16.88 7.11 -17.69
N THR A 142 16.59 7.72 -16.53
CA THR A 142 17.26 7.42 -15.27
C THR A 142 16.60 6.24 -14.57
N THR A 143 17.37 5.21 -14.29
CA THR A 143 16.92 4.00 -13.58
C THR A 143 17.32 3.98 -12.10
N ASN A 144 18.35 4.75 -11.73
CA ASN A 144 18.90 4.78 -10.37
C ASN A 144 19.08 6.23 -9.92
N PHE A 145 18.60 6.53 -8.74
CA PHE A 145 18.78 7.84 -8.08
C PHE A 145 18.66 7.69 -6.57
N THR A 146 19.22 8.64 -5.83
CA THR A 146 18.93 8.76 -4.41
C THR A 146 17.83 9.78 -4.19
N GLY A 147 17.04 9.60 -3.14
CA GLY A 147 15.97 10.51 -2.80
C GLY A 147 15.81 10.70 -1.30
N LYS A 148 15.12 11.79 -0.96
CA LYS A 148 14.72 12.11 0.40
C LYS A 148 13.30 12.66 0.41
N VAL A 149 12.42 12.01 1.17
CA VAL A 149 11.09 12.54 1.46
C VAL A 149 11.22 13.58 2.54
N PHE A 150 10.88 14.84 2.25
CA PHE A 150 11.04 15.95 3.20
C PHE A 150 10.14 15.83 4.41
N GLY A 151 8.88 15.47 4.18
CA GLY A 151 7.92 15.29 5.24
C GLY A 151 6.60 14.74 4.73
N ILE A 152 6.02 13.84 5.50
CA ILE A 152 4.69 13.28 5.26
C ILE A 152 4.01 13.01 6.60
N THR A 153 2.75 13.41 6.73
CA THR A 153 1.94 13.12 7.92
C THR A 153 0.87 12.10 7.57
N ILE A 154 0.91 10.96 8.26
CA ILE A 154 -0.03 9.85 8.09
C ILE A 154 -0.68 9.53 9.42
N LYS A 155 -2.01 9.58 9.50
CA LYS A 155 -2.76 9.32 10.75
C LYS A 155 -2.21 10.06 11.98
N GLY A 156 -1.81 11.32 11.79
CA GLY A 156 -1.29 12.18 12.87
C GLY A 156 0.19 11.98 13.22
N THR A 157 0.89 11.02 12.60
CA THR A 157 2.33 10.83 12.76
C THR A 157 3.07 11.46 11.60
N THR A 158 4.05 12.29 11.88
CA THR A 158 4.89 12.94 10.86
C THR A 158 6.25 12.24 10.76
N PHE A 159 6.63 11.92 9.54
CA PHE A 159 7.92 11.37 9.16
C PHE A 159 8.66 12.41 8.33
N THR A 160 9.91 12.71 8.69
CA THR A 160 10.74 13.72 8.03
C THR A 160 12.07 13.15 7.61
N ASP A 161 12.66 13.72 6.55
CA ASP A 161 14.01 13.43 6.08
C ASP A 161 14.28 11.94 5.84
N VAL A 162 13.27 11.23 5.28
CA VAL A 162 13.39 9.81 4.99
C VAL A 162 14.20 9.61 3.72
N ASN A 163 15.44 9.14 3.86
CA ASN A 163 16.34 8.89 2.74
C ASN A 163 16.07 7.51 2.13
N PHE A 164 16.23 7.40 0.81
CA PHE A 164 16.08 6.14 0.09
C PHE A 164 16.97 6.08 -1.16
N ARG A 165 17.09 4.91 -1.74
CA ARG A 165 17.66 4.68 -3.06
C ARG A 165 16.61 4.09 -3.98
N PHE A 166 16.56 4.56 -5.19
CA PHE A 166 15.69 3.96 -6.20
C PHE A 166 16.56 3.14 -7.17
N PRO A 167 16.26 1.84 -7.41
CA PRO A 167 15.03 1.12 -7.01
C PRO A 167 15.13 0.31 -5.70
N GLU A 168 16.20 0.40 -4.92
CA GLU A 168 16.45 -0.52 -3.78
C GLU A 168 15.58 -0.25 -2.54
N GLY A 169 15.12 1.00 -2.32
CA GLY A 169 14.41 1.41 -1.11
C GLY A 169 15.34 1.94 -0.01
N ASN A 170 14.98 1.69 1.26
CA ASN A 170 15.74 2.15 2.43
C ASN A 170 15.84 1.11 3.56
N GLU A 171 15.61 -0.16 3.25
CA GLU A 171 15.83 -1.28 4.15
C GLU A 171 17.29 -1.78 4.14
#